data_92b33de2c86de8156fc190ca1654a6da
#
_entry.id   92b33de2c86de8156fc190ca1654a6da
#
_cell.length_a   1.000
_cell.length_b   1.000
_cell.length_c   1.000
_cell.angle_alpha   90.00
_cell.angle_beta   90.00
_cell.angle_gamma   90.00
#
_symmetry.space_group_name_H-M   'P 1'
#
loop_
_entity.id
_entity.type
_entity.pdbx_description
1 polymer ?
#
loop_
_entity_poly.entity_id
_entity_poly.type
_entity_poly.pdbx_seq_one_letter_code
_entity_poly.pdbx_strand_id
1 'polypeptide(L)'
;MEKELSMYMDPSYYTNRELSWIKFNERVLSEARDKNLPLFERLKFLSITESNLDEFFMIRVASLKDMVHAGYTKKDLAGLTASEQLELILKQAHELVNQQYSTYSRSLLPALKQNGLEVVVSHEDLTKEQGAFVDRYFEENVYPVLT
;
A
#
# COMPACT_ATOMS: atom_id res chain seq x y z
N MET A 1 25.32 -11.97 -34.45
CA MET A 1 24.12 -12.46 -33.75
C MET A 1 24.40 -12.77 -32.28
N GLU A 2 25.33 -13.67 -31.89
CA GLU A 2 25.66 -13.90 -30.45
C GLU A 2 26.25 -12.68 -29.74
N LYS A 3 27.14 -11.91 -30.38
CA LYS A 3 27.71 -10.68 -29.84
C LYS A 3 26.68 -9.54 -29.65
N GLU A 4 25.68 -9.45 -30.52
CA GLU A 4 24.59 -8.49 -30.39
C GLU A 4 23.62 -8.86 -29.26
N LEU A 5 23.30 -10.15 -29.10
CA LEU A 5 22.51 -10.64 -27.99
C LEU A 5 23.19 -10.43 -26.63
N SER A 6 24.53 -10.52 -26.54
CA SER A 6 25.27 -10.29 -25.30
C SER A 6 25.16 -8.85 -24.81
N MET A 7 24.98 -7.86 -25.69
CA MET A 7 24.82 -6.45 -25.34
C MET A 7 23.52 -6.22 -24.54
N TYR A 8 22.45 -6.97 -24.87
CA TYR A 8 21.16 -6.86 -24.17
C TYR A 8 21.09 -7.66 -22.88
N MET A 9 22.16 -8.40 -22.51
CA MET A 9 22.23 -9.14 -21.24
C MET A 9 22.84 -8.33 -20.11
N ASP A 10 23.21 -7.07 -20.34
CA ASP A 10 23.70 -6.18 -19.28
C ASP A 10 22.56 -5.81 -18.31
N PRO A 11 22.67 -6.12 -17.02
CA PRO A 11 21.65 -5.83 -16.01
C PRO A 11 21.26 -4.35 -15.93
N SER A 12 22.13 -3.42 -16.36
CA SER A 12 21.84 -1.99 -16.36
C SER A 12 20.70 -1.58 -17.31
N TYR A 13 20.37 -2.42 -18.28
CA TYR A 13 19.22 -2.20 -19.18
C TYR A 13 17.88 -2.64 -18.59
N TYR A 14 17.89 -3.31 -17.43
CA TYR A 14 16.69 -3.89 -16.84
C TYR A 14 16.35 -3.22 -15.51
N THR A 15 15.08 -3.01 -15.30
CA THR A 15 14.55 -2.62 -14.00
C THR A 15 14.00 -3.87 -13.31
N ASN A 16 14.32 -4.03 -12.03
CA ASN A 16 13.72 -5.13 -11.25
C ASN A 16 12.20 -5.00 -11.26
N ARG A 17 11.53 -6.11 -11.53
CA ARG A 17 10.09 -6.19 -11.72
C ARG A 17 9.31 -5.75 -10.48
N GLU A 18 9.76 -6.14 -9.30
CA GLU A 18 9.05 -5.86 -8.04
C GLU A 18 9.22 -4.39 -7.62
N LEU A 19 10.40 -3.82 -7.83
CA LEU A 19 10.61 -2.37 -7.63
C LEU A 19 9.82 -1.53 -8.63
N SER A 20 9.73 -1.97 -9.88
CA SER A 20 8.89 -1.34 -10.90
C SER A 20 7.41 -1.37 -10.50
N TRP A 21 6.94 -2.46 -9.86
CA TRP A 21 5.59 -2.56 -9.37
C TRP A 21 5.29 -1.54 -8.25
N ILE A 22 6.23 -1.32 -7.32
CA ILE A 22 6.07 -0.28 -6.30
C ILE A 22 5.94 1.10 -6.96
N LYS A 23 6.75 1.39 -7.97
CA LYS A 23 6.65 2.64 -8.75
C LYS A 23 5.31 2.78 -9.49
N PHE A 24 4.73 1.69 -9.95
CA PHE A 24 3.36 1.71 -10.47
C PHE A 24 2.36 2.09 -9.38
N ASN A 25 2.45 1.49 -8.20
CA ASN A 25 1.52 1.77 -7.10
C ASN A 25 1.69 3.21 -6.55
N GLU A 26 2.90 3.79 -6.59
CA GLU A 26 3.12 5.22 -6.34
C GLU A 26 2.32 6.11 -7.32
N ARG A 27 2.22 5.73 -8.60
CA ARG A 27 1.39 6.46 -9.56
C ARG A 27 -0.10 6.34 -9.25
N VAL A 28 -0.56 5.16 -8.80
CA VAL A 28 -1.95 5.01 -8.32
C VAL A 28 -2.20 5.93 -7.12
N LEU A 29 -1.26 6.03 -6.18
CA LEU A 29 -1.35 6.94 -5.04
C LEU A 29 -1.37 8.42 -5.49
N SER A 30 -0.71 8.77 -6.58
CA SER A 30 -0.70 10.14 -7.08
C SER A 30 -2.11 10.65 -7.45
N GLU A 31 -3.00 9.77 -7.92
CA GLU A 31 -4.41 10.11 -8.18
C GLU A 31 -5.15 10.48 -6.87
N ALA A 32 -4.87 9.79 -5.76
CA ALA A 32 -5.42 10.16 -4.45
C ALA A 32 -4.96 11.54 -3.97
N ARG A 33 -3.84 12.03 -4.48
CA ARG A 33 -3.23 13.32 -4.13
C ARG A 33 -3.61 14.45 -5.08
N ASP A 34 -4.16 14.14 -6.25
CA ASP A 34 -4.63 15.16 -7.21
C ASP A 34 -5.91 15.82 -6.70
N LYS A 35 -5.83 17.11 -6.37
CA LYS A 35 -6.96 17.90 -5.85
C LYS A 35 -8.00 18.24 -6.93
N ASN A 36 -7.70 18.01 -8.21
CA ASN A 36 -8.66 18.19 -9.30
C ASN A 36 -9.67 17.05 -9.39
N LEU A 37 -9.35 15.90 -8.78
CA LEU A 37 -10.28 14.77 -8.73
C LEU A 37 -11.32 14.95 -7.61
N PRO A 38 -12.55 14.42 -7.79
CA PRO A 38 -13.57 14.40 -6.77
C PRO A 38 -13.08 13.71 -5.50
N LEU A 39 -13.48 14.21 -4.32
CA LEU A 39 -12.98 13.78 -3.02
C LEU A 39 -13.10 12.25 -2.81
N PHE A 40 -14.26 11.67 -3.16
CA PHE A 40 -14.49 10.23 -2.99
C PHE A 40 -13.70 9.37 -4.00
N GLU A 41 -13.42 9.89 -5.19
CA GLU A 41 -12.52 9.19 -6.12
C GLU A 41 -11.09 9.17 -5.58
N ARG A 42 -10.63 10.26 -4.98
CA ARG A 42 -9.33 10.32 -4.30
C ARG A 42 -9.25 9.31 -3.15
N LEU A 43 -10.29 9.20 -2.34
CA LEU A 43 -10.37 8.22 -1.26
C LEU A 43 -10.34 6.78 -1.81
N LYS A 44 -11.05 6.53 -2.93
CA LYS A 44 -11.03 5.26 -3.62
C LYS A 44 -9.63 4.89 -4.13
N PHE A 45 -8.91 5.83 -4.76
CA PHE A 45 -7.53 5.58 -5.20
C PHE A 45 -6.58 5.27 -4.03
N LEU A 46 -6.75 5.93 -2.88
CA LEU A 46 -6.00 5.58 -1.68
C LEU A 46 -6.28 4.13 -1.23
N SER A 47 -7.55 3.74 -1.19
CA SER A 47 -7.96 2.37 -0.85
C SER A 47 -7.41 1.32 -1.83
N ILE A 48 -7.42 1.63 -3.13
CA ILE A 48 -6.82 0.76 -4.17
C ILE A 48 -5.32 0.61 -3.94
N THR A 49 -4.62 1.69 -3.59
CA THR A 49 -3.17 1.64 -3.32
C THR A 49 -2.85 0.70 -2.17
N GLU A 50 -3.67 0.71 -1.10
CA GLU A 50 -3.51 -0.16 0.06
C GLU A 50 -3.78 -1.63 -0.30
N SER A 51 -4.92 -1.91 -0.94
CA SER A 51 -5.29 -3.26 -1.38
C SER A 51 -4.24 -3.87 -2.31
N ASN A 52 -3.69 -3.07 -3.22
CA ASN A 52 -2.59 -3.48 -4.09
C ASN A 52 -1.34 -3.86 -3.29
N LEU A 53 -1.02 -3.09 -2.25
CA LEU A 53 0.16 -3.33 -1.43
C LEU A 53 0.00 -4.63 -0.61
N ASP A 54 -1.17 -4.87 -0.05
CA ASP A 54 -1.50 -6.12 0.66
C ASP A 54 -1.29 -7.34 -0.24
N GLU A 55 -1.86 -7.34 -1.45
CA GLU A 55 -1.69 -8.42 -2.41
C GLU A 55 -0.22 -8.61 -2.81
N PHE A 56 0.50 -7.52 -3.02
CA PHE A 56 1.92 -7.55 -3.32
C PHE A 56 2.74 -8.25 -2.22
N PHE A 57 2.46 -7.95 -0.96
CA PHE A 57 3.13 -8.59 0.17
C PHE A 57 2.74 -10.06 0.32
N MET A 58 1.45 -10.38 0.22
CA MET A 58 0.95 -11.75 0.35
C MET A 58 1.49 -12.71 -0.71
N ILE A 59 1.73 -12.22 -1.93
CA ILE A 59 2.10 -13.08 -3.05
C ILE A 59 3.59 -12.91 -3.39
N ARG A 60 4.02 -11.69 -3.74
CA ARG A 60 5.35 -11.47 -4.32
C ARG A 60 6.46 -11.41 -3.27
N VAL A 61 6.22 -10.66 -2.19
CA VAL A 61 7.20 -10.56 -1.10
C VAL A 61 7.32 -11.90 -0.38
N ALA A 62 6.20 -12.62 -0.18
CA ALA A 62 6.21 -13.97 0.38
C ALA A 62 7.08 -14.92 -0.45
N SER A 63 6.89 -14.94 -1.79
CA SER A 63 7.70 -15.77 -2.68
C SER A 63 9.20 -15.42 -2.63
N LEU A 64 9.57 -14.16 -2.53
CA LEU A 64 10.97 -13.75 -2.36
C LEU A 64 11.55 -14.22 -1.01
N LYS A 65 10.75 -14.16 0.06
CA LYS A 65 11.16 -14.69 1.38
C LYS A 65 11.41 -16.20 1.33
N ASP A 66 10.54 -16.94 0.64
CA ASP A 66 10.72 -18.39 0.45
C ASP A 66 12.02 -18.69 -0.32
N MET A 67 12.32 -17.90 -1.36
CA MET A 67 13.59 -18.04 -2.09
C MET A 67 14.81 -17.79 -1.18
N VAL A 68 14.76 -16.79 -0.31
CA VAL A 68 15.83 -16.52 0.66
C VAL A 68 15.97 -17.66 1.67
N HIS A 69 14.86 -18.16 2.21
CA HIS A 69 14.88 -19.30 3.15
C HIS A 69 15.41 -20.57 2.50
N ALA A 70 15.15 -20.78 1.20
CA ALA A 70 15.70 -21.90 0.43
C ALA A 70 17.18 -21.72 0.03
N GLY A 71 17.83 -20.62 0.40
CA GLY A 71 19.22 -20.33 0.04
C GLY A 71 19.43 -20.01 -1.44
N TYR A 72 18.41 -19.54 -2.15
CA TYR A 72 18.50 -19.24 -3.58
C TYR A 72 19.29 -17.96 -3.82
N THR A 73 20.41 -18.08 -4.54
CA THR A 73 21.38 -16.98 -4.75
C THR A 73 21.45 -16.47 -6.19
N LYS A 74 20.68 -17.09 -7.13
CA LYS A 74 20.70 -16.64 -8.52
C LYS A 74 20.12 -15.23 -8.62
N LYS A 75 20.80 -14.37 -9.38
CA LYS A 75 20.37 -13.00 -9.67
C LYS A 75 19.27 -12.99 -10.74
N ASP A 76 18.38 -12.01 -10.64
CA ASP A 76 17.41 -11.68 -11.68
C ASP A 76 18.06 -10.96 -12.87
N LEU A 77 17.25 -10.55 -13.85
CA LEU A 77 17.75 -9.83 -15.03
C LEU A 77 18.32 -8.45 -14.69
N ALA A 78 17.88 -7.83 -13.61
CA ALA A 78 18.41 -6.55 -13.10
C ALA A 78 19.63 -6.72 -12.20
N GLY A 79 20.14 -7.95 -12.06
CA GLY A 79 21.36 -8.26 -11.31
C GLY A 79 21.19 -8.37 -9.80
N LEU A 80 19.95 -8.47 -9.29
CA LEU A 80 19.64 -8.54 -7.86
C LEU A 80 19.33 -9.96 -7.41
N THR A 81 19.88 -10.37 -6.28
CA THR A 81 19.47 -11.57 -5.54
C THR A 81 18.13 -11.35 -4.84
N ALA A 82 17.45 -12.42 -4.41
CA ALA A 82 16.19 -12.31 -3.67
C ALA A 82 16.34 -11.50 -2.37
N SER A 83 17.46 -11.62 -1.68
CA SER A 83 17.74 -10.84 -0.45
C SER A 83 17.91 -9.35 -0.74
N GLU A 84 18.69 -9.00 -1.77
CA GLU A 84 18.85 -7.59 -2.20
C GLU A 84 17.53 -6.97 -2.66
N GLN A 85 16.70 -7.75 -3.37
CA GLN A 85 15.35 -7.32 -3.74
C GLN A 85 14.49 -7.02 -2.52
N LEU A 86 14.45 -7.91 -1.52
CA LEU A 86 13.67 -7.69 -0.29
C LEU A 86 14.09 -6.43 0.45
N GLU A 87 15.37 -6.17 0.59
CA GLU A 87 15.89 -4.97 1.25
C GLU A 87 15.40 -3.69 0.56
N LEU A 88 15.53 -3.63 -0.77
CA LEU A 88 15.09 -2.49 -1.57
C LEU A 88 13.57 -2.33 -1.56
N ILE A 89 12.82 -3.44 -1.63
CA ILE A 89 11.36 -3.45 -1.56
C ILE A 89 10.89 -2.89 -0.22
N LEU A 90 11.44 -3.37 0.91
CA LEU A 90 11.04 -2.91 2.24
C LEU A 90 11.27 -1.41 2.40
N LYS A 91 12.42 -0.90 1.93
CA LYS A 91 12.70 0.54 1.96
C LYS A 91 11.65 1.33 1.18
N GLN A 92 11.39 0.97 -0.08
CA GLN A 92 10.43 1.70 -0.93
C GLN A 92 8.98 1.54 -0.44
N ALA A 93 8.62 0.37 0.09
CA ALA A 93 7.30 0.14 0.66
C ALA A 93 7.06 1.04 1.89
N HIS A 94 8.04 1.20 2.78
CA HIS A 94 7.91 2.15 3.89
C HIS A 94 7.73 3.60 3.43
N GLU A 95 8.43 4.00 2.38
CA GLU A 95 8.27 5.35 1.79
C GLU A 95 6.84 5.52 1.21
N LEU A 96 6.32 4.51 0.51
CA LEU A 96 4.95 4.50 -0.02
C LEU A 96 3.91 4.58 1.09
N VAL A 97 4.02 3.75 2.14
CA VAL A 97 3.11 3.73 3.29
C VAL A 97 3.10 5.08 4.01
N ASN A 98 4.26 5.69 4.23
CA ASN A 98 4.34 7.03 4.81
C ASN A 98 3.60 8.08 3.96
N GLN A 99 3.66 7.96 2.62
CA GLN A 99 2.90 8.83 1.73
C GLN A 99 1.40 8.55 1.79
N GLN A 100 0.96 7.28 1.89
CA GLN A 100 -0.44 6.91 2.08
C GLN A 100 -1.01 7.53 3.36
N TYR A 101 -0.35 7.32 4.51
CA TYR A 101 -0.78 7.89 5.79
C TYR A 101 -0.79 9.42 5.77
N SER A 102 0.21 10.04 5.17
CA SER A 102 0.24 11.50 5.01
C SER A 102 -0.91 12.00 4.13
N THR A 103 -1.23 11.30 3.05
CA THR A 103 -2.33 11.63 2.15
C THR A 103 -3.67 11.50 2.87
N TYR A 104 -3.87 10.42 3.62
CA TYR A 104 -5.08 10.20 4.42
C TYR A 104 -5.24 11.27 5.50
N SER A 105 -4.27 11.37 6.42
CA SER A 105 -4.42 12.16 7.64
C SER A 105 -4.35 13.68 7.39
N ARG A 106 -3.52 14.14 6.45
CA ARG A 106 -3.28 15.57 6.23
C ARG A 106 -4.08 16.16 5.07
N SER A 107 -4.62 15.34 4.18
CA SER A 107 -5.36 15.81 3.00
C SER A 107 -6.80 15.32 2.98
N LEU A 108 -7.04 14.01 3.04
CA LEU A 108 -8.37 13.45 2.85
C LEU A 108 -9.27 13.62 4.09
N LEU A 109 -8.80 13.31 5.29
CA LEU A 109 -9.59 13.48 6.52
C LEU A 109 -10.08 14.90 6.73
N PRO A 110 -9.23 15.95 6.63
CA PRO A 110 -9.70 17.32 6.72
C PRO A 110 -10.69 17.70 5.63
N ALA A 111 -10.47 17.21 4.39
CA ALA A 111 -11.37 17.50 3.29
C ALA A 111 -12.74 16.80 3.46
N LEU A 112 -12.79 15.58 3.99
CA LEU A 112 -14.02 14.88 4.33
C LEU A 112 -14.81 15.67 5.38
N LYS A 113 -14.15 16.11 6.46
CA LYS A 113 -14.77 16.91 7.52
C LYS A 113 -15.35 18.22 6.99
N GLN A 114 -14.62 18.93 6.11
CA GLN A 114 -15.11 20.15 5.45
C GLN A 114 -16.35 19.92 4.58
N ASN A 115 -16.51 18.69 4.06
CA ASN A 115 -17.67 18.30 3.25
C ASN A 115 -18.77 17.56 4.07
N GLY A 116 -18.74 17.69 5.39
CA GLY A 116 -19.79 17.19 6.29
C GLY A 116 -19.71 15.71 6.65
N LEU A 117 -18.58 15.05 6.34
CA LEU A 117 -18.33 13.67 6.72
C LEU A 117 -17.17 13.60 7.74
N GLU A 118 -17.50 13.31 8.99
CA GLU A 118 -16.53 13.16 10.06
C GLU A 118 -16.26 11.69 10.35
N VAL A 119 -14.97 11.31 10.32
CA VAL A 119 -14.51 9.98 10.74
C VAL A 119 -14.11 10.08 12.20
N VAL A 120 -14.91 9.49 13.08
CA VAL A 120 -14.65 9.45 14.52
C VAL A 120 -13.74 8.26 14.83
N VAL A 121 -12.62 8.52 15.48
CA VAL A 121 -11.60 7.49 15.79
C VAL A 121 -11.55 7.13 17.28
N SER A 122 -12.19 7.92 18.15
CA SER A 122 -12.26 7.69 19.58
C SER A 122 -13.71 7.80 20.08
N HIS A 123 -14.10 6.90 20.99
CA HIS A 123 -15.41 6.96 21.64
C HIS A 123 -15.61 8.27 22.43
N GLU A 124 -14.53 8.85 22.92
CA GLU A 124 -14.53 10.10 23.68
C GLU A 124 -14.92 11.32 22.83
N ASP A 125 -14.74 11.24 21.51
CA ASP A 125 -15.12 12.28 20.57
C ASP A 125 -16.62 12.26 20.20
N LEU A 126 -17.36 11.25 20.65
CA LEU A 126 -18.79 11.10 20.41
C LEU A 126 -19.62 11.98 21.34
N THR A 127 -20.75 12.49 20.84
CA THR A 127 -21.77 13.02 21.74
C THR A 127 -22.38 11.91 22.59
N LYS A 128 -23.05 12.26 23.71
CA LYS A 128 -23.70 11.26 24.57
C LYS A 128 -24.71 10.40 23.82
N GLU A 129 -25.45 10.98 22.86
CA GLU A 129 -26.44 10.27 22.06
C GLU A 129 -25.76 9.30 21.07
N GLN A 130 -24.68 9.74 20.43
CA GLN A 130 -23.90 8.89 19.52
C GLN A 130 -23.20 7.76 20.29
N GLY A 131 -22.63 8.03 21.45
CA GLY A 131 -22.02 7.01 22.29
C GLY A 131 -23.02 5.94 22.70
N ALA A 132 -24.19 6.36 23.23
CA ALA A 132 -25.27 5.41 23.60
C ALA A 132 -25.76 4.57 22.41
N PHE A 133 -25.79 5.14 21.22
CA PHE A 133 -26.12 4.37 20.00
C PHE A 133 -25.05 3.34 19.65
N VAL A 134 -23.78 3.74 19.66
CA VAL A 134 -22.64 2.87 19.33
C VAL A 134 -22.51 1.72 20.35
N ASP A 135 -22.65 2.01 21.63
CA ASP A 135 -22.60 0.99 22.69
C ASP A 135 -23.69 -0.06 22.51
N ARG A 136 -24.95 0.39 22.31
CA ARG A 136 -26.05 -0.52 22.05
C ARG A 136 -25.84 -1.33 20.76
N TYR A 137 -25.40 -0.68 19.69
CA TYR A 137 -25.13 -1.37 18.42
C TYR A 137 -24.06 -2.43 18.58
N PHE A 138 -23.00 -2.13 19.33
CA PHE A 138 -21.94 -3.09 19.63
C PHE A 138 -22.48 -4.30 20.40
N GLU A 139 -23.25 -4.08 21.49
CA GLU A 139 -23.80 -5.15 22.31
C GLU A 139 -24.78 -6.04 21.53
N GLU A 140 -25.65 -5.45 20.72
CA GLU A 140 -26.70 -6.17 20.02
C GLU A 140 -26.25 -6.84 18.72
N ASN A 141 -25.27 -6.26 17.99
CA ASN A 141 -24.94 -6.69 16.64
C ASN A 141 -23.49 -7.15 16.45
N VAL A 142 -22.54 -6.62 17.20
CA VAL A 142 -21.12 -6.92 17.01
C VAL A 142 -20.64 -7.98 18.01
N TYR A 143 -20.88 -7.76 19.29
CA TYR A 143 -20.44 -8.65 20.37
C TYR A 143 -20.91 -10.11 20.18
N PRO A 144 -22.18 -10.40 19.81
CA PRO A 144 -22.62 -11.79 19.61
C PRO A 144 -21.93 -12.53 18.46
N VAL A 145 -21.32 -11.81 17.53
CA VAL A 145 -20.58 -12.41 16.40
C VAL A 145 -19.13 -12.72 16.77
N LEU A 146 -18.59 -12.04 17.79
CA LEU A 146 -17.21 -12.23 18.25
C LEU A 146 -17.05 -13.40 19.25
N THR A 147 -18.12 -13.91 19.78
CA THR A 147 -18.19 -15.01 20.75
C THR A 147 -18.84 -16.23 20.15
#